data_23b08c8e28f2bdad8063209420f48e34
#
_entry.id   23b08c8e28f2bdad8063209420f48e34
#
_cell.length_a   1.000
_cell.length_b   1.000
_cell.length_c   1.000
_cell.angle_alpha   90.00
_cell.angle_beta   90.00
_cell.angle_gamma   90.00
#
_symmetry.space_group_name_H-M   'P 1'
#
loop_
_entity.id
_entity.type
_entity.pdbx_description
1 polymer ?
#
loop_
_entity_poly.entity_id
_entity_poly.type
_entity_poly.pdbx_seq_one_letter_code
_entity_poly.pdbx_strand_id
1 'polypeptide(L)'
;MKPENILSNIAGAGEEEQFNLLLNLPNCRIDRIVSSGHSSPKGFWYDQENDEFIYLVQGEATLEFEDHQVTLKQGDYLHIPKNCKHRLERSSIEPICIWLCVFVID
;
A
#
# COMPACT_ATOMS: atom_id res chain seq x y z
N MET A 1 15.98 -19.48 11.30
CA MET A 1 15.31 -18.32 10.74
C MET A 1 16.33 -17.32 10.21
N LYS A 2 16.05 -16.75 9.05
CA LYS A 2 16.92 -15.77 8.45
C LYS A 2 16.08 -14.50 8.20
N PRO A 3 16.51 -13.32 8.67
CA PRO A 3 15.73 -12.11 8.47
C PRO A 3 15.73 -11.69 7.00
N GLU A 4 14.62 -11.11 6.57
CA GLU A 4 14.51 -10.44 5.29
C GLU A 4 14.32 -8.95 5.55
N ASN A 5 14.57 -8.14 4.54
CA ASN A 5 14.55 -6.69 4.70
C ASN A 5 13.52 -6.07 3.75
N ILE A 6 12.62 -5.27 4.31
CA ILE A 6 11.55 -4.65 3.52
C ILE A 6 12.08 -3.67 2.47
N LEU A 7 13.31 -3.20 2.64
CA LEU A 7 13.95 -2.28 1.69
C LEU A 7 14.75 -3.00 0.61
N SER A 8 14.82 -4.34 0.66
CA SER A 8 15.59 -5.14 -0.29
C SER A 8 14.73 -5.62 -1.45
N ASN A 9 15.41 -6.01 -2.55
CA ASN A 9 14.76 -6.64 -3.71
C ASN A 9 13.63 -5.81 -4.30
N ILE A 10 13.90 -4.51 -4.44
CA ILE A 10 12.96 -3.59 -5.05
C ILE A 10 13.27 -3.53 -6.53
N ALA A 11 12.28 -3.94 -7.35
CA ALA A 11 12.36 -3.79 -8.80
C ALA A 11 12.36 -2.29 -9.14
N GLY A 12 13.03 -1.93 -10.22
CA GLY A 12 13.01 -0.56 -10.69
C GLY A 12 11.61 -0.10 -11.08
N ALA A 13 11.47 1.20 -11.38
CA ALA A 13 10.21 1.76 -11.84
C ALA A 13 9.75 1.04 -13.10
N GLY A 14 8.61 0.37 -13.03
CA GLY A 14 7.95 -0.30 -14.14
C GLY A 14 6.60 0.36 -14.41
N GLU A 15 5.86 -0.19 -15.35
CA GLU A 15 4.53 0.32 -15.66
C GLU A 15 3.53 0.04 -14.54
N GLU A 16 3.78 -1.00 -13.75
CA GLU A 16 2.89 -1.43 -12.68
C GLU A 16 3.60 -1.40 -11.34
N GLU A 17 2.82 -1.25 -10.28
CA GLU A 17 3.31 -1.39 -8.92
C GLU A 17 3.84 -2.81 -8.69
N GLN A 18 4.81 -2.92 -7.77
CA GLN A 18 5.33 -4.23 -7.34
C GLN A 18 4.56 -4.69 -6.11
N PHE A 19 4.06 -5.92 -6.13
CA PHE A 19 3.35 -6.54 -5.01
C PHE A 19 4.13 -7.76 -4.55
N ASN A 20 4.43 -7.82 -3.25
CA ASN A 20 5.14 -8.94 -2.65
C ASN A 20 4.38 -9.44 -1.43
N LEU A 21 4.10 -10.74 -1.41
CA LEU A 21 3.50 -11.38 -0.25
C LEU A 21 4.59 -11.66 0.78
N LEU A 22 4.46 -11.10 1.98
CA LEU A 22 5.45 -11.27 3.06
C LEU A 22 5.03 -12.34 4.05
N LEU A 23 3.74 -12.41 4.36
CA LEU A 23 3.20 -13.37 5.32
C LEU A 23 1.77 -13.71 4.93
N ASN A 24 1.44 -15.00 4.99
CA ASN A 24 0.08 -15.45 4.71
C ASN A 24 -0.33 -16.48 5.76
N LEU A 25 -1.18 -16.05 6.67
CA LEU A 25 -1.77 -16.88 7.72
C LEU A 25 -3.28 -16.96 7.53
N PRO A 26 -3.97 -17.92 8.17
CA PRO A 26 -5.43 -18.02 7.99
C PRO A 26 -6.21 -16.76 8.31
N ASN A 27 -5.72 -15.93 9.24
CA ASN A 27 -6.43 -14.74 9.70
C ASN A 27 -5.65 -13.44 9.48
N CYS A 28 -4.54 -13.49 8.75
CA CYS A 28 -3.71 -12.31 8.53
C CYS A 28 -2.87 -12.47 7.26
N ARG A 29 -2.89 -11.45 6.42
CA ARG A 29 -1.99 -11.40 5.27
C ARG A 29 -1.21 -10.09 5.32
N ILE A 30 0.08 -10.16 5.07
CA ILE A 30 0.95 -8.99 5.02
C ILE A 30 1.62 -8.93 3.65
N ASP A 31 1.41 -7.80 2.97
CA ASP A 31 2.01 -7.52 1.66
C ASP A 31 2.93 -6.32 1.76
N ARG A 32 3.97 -6.32 0.92
CA ARG A 32 4.70 -5.10 0.59
C ARG A 32 4.26 -4.63 -0.78
N ILE A 33 3.97 -3.33 -0.90
CA ILE A 33 3.67 -2.70 -2.19
C ILE A 33 4.72 -1.65 -2.46
N VAL A 34 5.25 -1.62 -3.68
CA VAL A 34 6.19 -0.60 -4.11
C VAL A 34 5.54 0.20 -5.23
N SER A 35 5.41 1.51 -5.01
CA SER A 35 4.83 2.43 -5.98
C SER A 35 5.88 3.47 -6.37
N SER A 36 6.03 3.73 -7.66
CA SER A 36 7.00 4.69 -8.17
C SER A 36 6.31 5.58 -9.19
N GLY A 37 5.67 6.64 -8.72
CA GLY A 37 4.88 7.53 -9.58
C GLY A 37 3.57 6.92 -10.05
N HIS A 38 3.23 5.73 -9.57
CA HIS A 38 2.00 5.05 -9.96
C HIS A 38 0.78 5.69 -9.35
N SER A 39 -0.35 5.52 -10.02
CA SER A 39 -1.68 5.84 -9.50
C SER A 39 -2.66 4.77 -9.97
N SER A 40 -3.75 4.62 -9.26
CA SER A 40 -4.81 3.71 -9.68
C SER A 40 -5.42 4.21 -10.99
N PRO A 41 -5.82 3.33 -11.90
CA PRO A 41 -6.51 3.74 -13.11
C PRO A 41 -7.77 4.55 -12.78
N LYS A 42 -8.11 5.49 -13.66
CA LYS A 42 -9.29 6.32 -13.49
C LYS A 42 -10.54 5.44 -13.39
N GLY A 43 -11.37 5.70 -12.38
CA GLY A 43 -12.58 4.95 -12.15
C GLY A 43 -12.39 3.64 -11.38
N PHE A 44 -11.15 3.29 -11.06
CA PHE A 44 -10.86 2.10 -10.25
C PHE A 44 -10.89 2.45 -8.78
N TRP A 45 -11.58 1.61 -7.99
CA TRP A 45 -11.65 1.72 -6.54
C TRP A 45 -11.37 0.37 -5.90
N TYR A 46 -10.49 0.35 -4.90
CA TYR A 46 -10.39 -0.80 -4.01
C TYR A 46 -11.62 -0.80 -3.11
N ASP A 47 -12.27 -1.95 -3.03
CA ASP A 47 -13.43 -2.16 -2.15
C ASP A 47 -13.26 -3.55 -1.56
N GLN A 48 -12.67 -3.62 -0.38
CA GLN A 48 -12.21 -4.87 0.20
C GLN A 48 -13.09 -5.31 1.35
N GLU A 49 -13.24 -6.61 1.51
CA GLU A 49 -14.07 -7.20 2.56
C GLU A 49 -13.35 -7.32 3.90
N ASN A 50 -12.07 -6.97 3.95
CA ASN A 50 -11.25 -7.06 5.16
C ASN A 50 -10.74 -5.69 5.57
N ASP A 51 -10.55 -5.51 6.87
CA ASP A 51 -9.87 -4.32 7.38
C ASP A 51 -8.42 -4.36 6.92
N GLU A 52 -7.88 -3.20 6.60
CA GLU A 52 -6.50 -3.05 6.15
C GLU A 52 -5.79 -2.00 7.02
N PHE A 53 -4.61 -2.37 7.51
CA PHE A 53 -3.70 -1.42 8.15
C PHE A 53 -2.57 -1.15 7.16
N ILE A 54 -2.36 0.11 6.82
CA ILE A 54 -1.28 0.49 5.92
C ILE A 54 -0.27 1.36 6.65
N TYR A 55 0.99 1.15 6.33
CA TYR A 55 2.11 1.91 6.87
C TYR A 55 3.03 2.30 5.71
N LEU A 56 3.22 3.62 5.52
CA LEU A 56 4.11 4.12 4.49
C LEU A 56 5.53 4.15 5.05
N VAL A 57 6.30 3.13 4.71
CA VAL A 57 7.68 2.96 5.19
C VAL A 57 8.59 4.02 4.59
N GLN A 58 8.37 4.38 3.33
CA GLN A 58 9.16 5.34 2.59
C GLN A 58 8.31 6.02 1.53
N GLY A 59 8.58 7.29 1.27
CA GLY A 59 7.95 8.04 0.20
C GLY A 59 6.83 8.95 0.69
N GLU A 60 6.08 9.48 -0.26
CA GLU A 60 4.90 10.30 -0.02
C GLU A 60 3.83 9.92 -1.03
N ALA A 61 2.60 9.81 -0.58
CA ALA A 61 1.50 9.39 -1.44
C ALA A 61 0.19 10.02 -1.00
N THR A 62 -0.75 10.11 -1.93
CA THR A 62 -2.11 10.57 -1.65
C THR A 62 -3.09 9.46 -1.98
N LEU A 63 -3.92 9.11 -1.01
CA LEU A 63 -5.04 8.20 -1.18
C LEU A 63 -6.31 9.02 -1.35
N GLU A 64 -7.17 8.58 -2.25
CA GLU A 64 -8.48 9.17 -2.44
C GLU A 64 -9.54 8.24 -1.87
N PHE A 65 -10.43 8.82 -1.08
CA PHE A 65 -11.65 8.17 -0.59
C PHE A 65 -12.84 8.83 -1.28
N GLU A 66 -14.05 8.30 -1.08
CA GLU A 66 -15.22 8.81 -1.80
C GLU A 66 -15.53 10.28 -1.48
N ASP A 67 -15.22 10.74 -0.27
CA ASP A 67 -15.56 12.07 0.20
C ASP A 67 -14.37 12.95 0.57
N HIS A 68 -13.13 12.45 0.47
CA HIS A 68 -11.94 13.22 0.85
C HIS A 68 -10.65 12.55 0.34
N GLN A 69 -9.54 13.24 0.49
CA GLN A 69 -8.21 12.73 0.20
C GLN A 69 -7.34 12.78 1.45
N VAL A 70 -6.39 11.85 1.55
CA VAL A 70 -5.43 11.79 2.64
C VAL A 70 -4.04 11.68 2.04
N THR A 71 -3.14 12.59 2.42
CA THR A 71 -1.74 12.51 2.03
C THR A 71 -0.94 11.91 3.18
N LEU A 72 -0.18 10.86 2.86
CA LEU A 72 0.71 10.19 3.80
C LEU A 72 2.14 10.52 3.47
N LYS A 73 2.94 10.69 4.52
CA LYS A 73 4.39 10.88 4.43
C LYS A 73 5.08 9.71 5.10
N GLN A 74 6.36 9.59 4.89
CA GLN A 74 7.16 8.52 5.49
C GLN A 74 6.89 8.41 6.99
N GLY A 75 6.55 7.21 7.43
CA GLY A 75 6.23 6.92 8.82
C GLY A 75 4.75 7.00 9.17
N ASP A 76 3.93 7.53 8.29
CA ASP A 76 2.49 7.61 8.53
C ASP A 76 1.82 6.26 8.35
N TYR A 77 0.82 5.99 9.15
CA TYR A 77 0.01 4.79 9.02
C TYR A 77 -1.47 5.13 9.13
N LEU A 78 -2.29 4.24 8.60
CA LEU A 78 -3.73 4.48 8.51
C LEU A 78 -4.47 3.15 8.57
N HIS A 79 -5.58 3.12 9.29
CA HIS A 79 -6.51 2.00 9.26
C HIS A 79 -7.62 2.30 8.25
N ILE A 80 -7.75 1.43 7.26
CA ILE A 80 -8.82 1.50 6.28
C ILE A 80 -9.83 0.40 6.63
N PRO A 81 -11.02 0.77 7.11
CA PRO A 81 -12.04 -0.24 7.44
C PRO A 81 -12.48 -1.03 6.20
N LYS A 82 -12.98 -2.24 6.43
CA LYS A 82 -13.58 -3.02 5.35
C LYS A 82 -14.70 -2.22 4.67
N ASN A 83 -14.86 -2.45 3.39
CA ASN A 83 -15.87 -1.80 2.54
C ASN A 83 -15.72 -0.28 2.46
N CYS A 84 -14.54 0.24 2.77
CA CYS A 84 -14.21 1.64 2.60
C CYS A 84 -13.48 1.81 1.27
N LYS A 85 -14.16 2.34 0.27
CA LYS A 85 -13.60 2.50 -1.07
C LYS A 85 -12.46 3.51 -1.06
N HIS A 86 -11.35 3.12 -1.68
CA HIS A 86 -10.17 3.98 -1.78
C HIS A 86 -9.36 3.64 -3.02
N ARG A 87 -8.50 4.58 -3.41
CA ARG A 87 -7.60 4.41 -4.54
C ARG A 87 -6.33 5.22 -4.32
N LEU A 88 -5.27 4.83 -5.00
CA LEU A 88 -4.02 5.57 -4.99
C LEU A 88 -4.12 6.71 -6.01
N GLU A 89 -4.19 7.94 -5.54
CA GLU A 89 -4.27 9.11 -6.40
C GLU A 89 -2.90 9.50 -6.95
N ARG A 90 -1.86 9.45 -6.11
CA ARG A 90 -0.50 9.71 -6.54
C ARG A 90 0.52 9.05 -5.60
N SER A 91 1.70 8.77 -6.12
CA SER A 91 2.83 8.29 -5.33
C SER A 91 4.11 8.96 -5.81
N SER A 92 5.06 9.17 -4.89
CA SER A 92 6.33 9.81 -5.21
C SER A 92 7.28 8.85 -5.95
N ILE A 93 8.21 9.44 -6.70
CA ILE A 93 9.27 8.71 -7.42
C ILE A 93 10.58 8.82 -6.66
N GLU A 94 10.86 9.97 -6.03
CA GLU A 94 12.06 10.22 -5.25
C GLU A 94 11.69 10.76 -3.87
N PRO A 95 11.76 9.89 -2.87
CA PRO A 95 11.98 8.45 -2.96
C PRO A 95 10.72 7.73 -3.44
N ILE A 96 10.92 6.50 -3.92
CA ILE A 96 9.78 5.63 -4.26
C ILE A 96 9.00 5.28 -3.00
N CYS A 97 7.74 4.96 -3.16
CA CYS A 97 6.87 4.57 -2.04
C CYS A 97 7.03 3.08 -1.73
N ILE A 98 7.24 2.78 -0.46
CA ILE A 98 7.25 1.41 0.05
C ILE A 98 6.18 1.32 1.12
N TRP A 99 5.22 0.43 0.89
CA TRP A 99 4.06 0.24 1.76
C TRP A 99 4.14 -1.10 2.47
N LEU A 100 3.78 -1.11 3.74
CA LEU A 100 3.47 -2.34 4.47
C LEU A 100 1.95 -2.37 4.67
N CYS A 101 1.32 -3.41 4.13
CA CYS A 101 -0.12 -3.56 4.18
C CYS A 101 -0.48 -4.82 4.95
N VAL A 102 -1.25 -4.68 6.01
CA VAL A 102 -1.69 -5.79 6.85
C VAL A 102 -3.19 -5.93 6.69
N PHE A 103 -3.63 -7.09 6.20
CA PHE A 103 -5.05 -7.41 6.04
C PHE A 103 -5.47 -8.33 7.16
N VAL A 104 -6.52 -7.93 7.88
CA VAL A 104 -7.12 -8.74 8.95
C VAL A 104 -8.22 -9.58 8.31
N ILE A 105 -8.04 -10.88 8.32
CA ILE A 105 -8.97 -11.82 7.67
C ILE A 105 -9.79 -12.52 8.74
N ASP A 106 -11.10 -12.37 8.65
CA ASP A 106 -12.05 -12.99 9.57
C ASP A 106 -12.26 -14.47 9.29
#